data_36633616e8939f4e898aed15e25e52da
#
_entry.id   36633616e8939f4e898aed15e25e52da
#
_cell.length_a   1.000
_cell.length_b   1.000
_cell.length_c   1.000
_cell.angle_alpha   90.00
_cell.angle_beta   90.00
_cell.angle_gamma   90.00
#
_symmetry.space_group_name_H-M   'P 1'
#
loop_
_entity.id
_entity.type
_entity.pdbx_description
1 polymer ?
#
loop_
_entity_poly.entity_id
_entity_poly.type
_entity_poly.pdbx_seq_one_letter_code
_entity_poly.pdbx_strand_id
1 'polypeptide(L)'
;MKVKGRIEHGVIYDPLRHECFYASRGRGARMNDRRIRVSKQTQLVSSLLGTGFPSRDISIAQKYLPTFEALFGKCAGVRRTGSAALDLAYVASGRLDGFWEFGLRPWDIAAGSLLIREAGGLISDLQGGDDFLKHGDLVAGTPKVFKSLLQTISPVLK
;
A
#
# COMPACT_ATOMS: atom_id res chain seq x y z
N MET A 1 16.23 -2.36 5.53
CA MET A 1 17.54 -1.73 5.77
C MET A 1 17.65 -0.45 4.95
N LYS A 2 18.08 0.65 5.56
CA LYS A 2 18.28 1.95 4.91
C LYS A 2 19.78 2.26 4.84
N VAL A 3 20.28 2.65 3.68
CA VAL A 3 21.69 3.00 3.44
C VAL A 3 21.72 4.37 2.78
N LYS A 4 22.51 5.30 3.33
CA LYS A 4 22.63 6.70 2.82
C LYS A 4 21.28 7.34 2.51
N GLY A 5 20.31 7.19 3.42
CA GLY A 5 18.97 7.77 3.29
C GLY A 5 18.00 6.99 2.39
N ARG A 6 18.41 5.94 1.68
CA ARG A 6 17.57 5.15 0.76
C ARG A 6 17.29 3.76 1.33
N ILE A 7 16.09 3.25 1.08
CA ILE A 7 15.74 1.86 1.42
C ILE A 7 16.35 0.96 0.34
N GLU A 8 17.30 0.13 0.74
CA GLU A 8 18.02 -0.79 -0.16
C GLU A 8 17.50 -2.22 -0.05
N HIS A 9 17.08 -2.65 1.15
CA HIS A 9 16.51 -3.98 1.37
C HIS A 9 15.29 -3.88 2.27
N GLY A 10 14.27 -4.70 2.00
CA GLY A 10 13.06 -4.84 2.79
C GLY A 10 12.66 -6.29 2.91
N VAL A 11 12.21 -6.69 4.11
CA VAL A 11 11.67 -8.03 4.40
C VAL A 11 10.39 -7.86 5.22
N ILE A 12 9.38 -8.63 4.89
CA ILE A 12 8.13 -8.81 5.65
C ILE A 12 7.90 -10.31 5.75
N TYR A 13 7.69 -10.80 6.97
CA TYR A 13 7.45 -12.22 7.22
C TYR A 13 6.11 -12.45 7.90
N ASP A 14 5.29 -13.31 7.31
CA ASP A 14 4.06 -13.83 7.91
C ASP A 14 4.35 -15.21 8.51
N PRO A 15 4.48 -15.34 9.83
CA PRO A 15 4.81 -16.61 10.47
C PRO A 15 3.69 -17.63 10.42
N LEU A 16 2.42 -17.19 10.33
CA LEU A 16 1.28 -18.10 10.28
C LEU A 16 1.13 -18.78 8.93
N ARG A 17 1.52 -18.07 7.84
CA ARG A 17 1.48 -18.61 6.48
C ARG A 17 2.84 -19.12 5.99
N HIS A 18 3.90 -18.92 6.78
CA HIS A 18 5.28 -19.18 6.38
C HIS A 18 5.64 -18.48 5.06
N GLU A 19 5.20 -17.21 4.91
CA GLU A 19 5.44 -16.40 3.73
C GLU A 19 6.47 -15.32 4.03
N CYS A 20 7.61 -15.37 3.35
CA CYS A 20 8.67 -14.38 3.43
C CYS A 20 8.67 -13.53 2.16
N PHE A 21 8.24 -12.28 2.30
CA PHE A 21 8.30 -11.28 1.21
C PHE A 21 9.57 -10.46 1.36
N TYR A 22 10.35 -10.34 0.30
CA TYR A 22 11.58 -9.56 0.35
C TYR A 22 11.89 -8.91 -0.99
N ALA A 23 12.60 -7.79 -0.93
CA ALA A 23 13.11 -7.08 -2.08
C ALA A 23 14.47 -6.45 -1.80
N SER A 24 15.27 -6.36 -2.83
CA SER A 24 16.47 -5.53 -2.90
C SER A 24 16.32 -4.59 -4.08
N ARG A 25 16.73 -3.33 -3.91
CA ARG A 25 16.60 -2.30 -4.93
C ARG A 25 17.23 -2.74 -6.26
N GLY A 26 16.46 -2.62 -7.35
CA GLY A 26 16.86 -3.02 -8.71
C GLY A 26 16.91 -4.53 -8.96
N ARG A 27 16.48 -5.37 -8.00
CA ARG A 27 16.53 -6.83 -8.15
C ARG A 27 15.14 -7.50 -8.17
N GLY A 28 14.08 -6.70 -8.09
CA GLY A 28 12.70 -7.17 -8.04
C GLY A 28 12.30 -7.66 -6.66
N ALA A 29 10.99 -7.93 -6.51
CA ALA A 29 10.39 -8.46 -5.30
C ALA A 29 10.16 -9.98 -5.40
N ARG A 30 10.25 -10.66 -4.26
CA ARG A 30 10.06 -12.12 -4.16
C ARG A 30 9.22 -12.49 -2.94
N MET A 31 8.54 -13.63 -3.04
CA MET A 31 7.89 -14.32 -1.93
C MET A 31 8.35 -15.79 -1.96
N ASN A 32 8.95 -16.27 -0.87
CA ASN A 32 9.50 -17.63 -0.77
C ASN A 32 10.30 -17.99 -2.04
N ASP A 33 11.27 -17.14 -2.41
CA ASP A 33 12.17 -17.25 -3.57
C ASP A 33 11.50 -17.14 -4.95
N ARG A 34 10.17 -17.09 -5.03
CA ARG A 34 9.46 -16.87 -6.28
C ARG A 34 9.28 -15.38 -6.55
N ARG A 35 9.57 -14.95 -7.77
CA ARG A 35 9.37 -13.55 -8.19
C ARG A 35 7.89 -13.18 -8.14
N ILE A 36 7.57 -12.06 -7.54
CA ILE A 36 6.22 -11.51 -7.48
C ILE A 36 6.09 -10.22 -8.29
N ARG A 37 4.87 -9.90 -8.68
CA ARG A 37 4.47 -8.69 -9.37
C ARG A 37 3.11 -8.24 -8.84
N VAL A 38 2.85 -6.93 -8.91
CA VAL A 38 1.49 -6.40 -8.73
C VAL A 38 0.54 -7.04 -9.74
N SER A 39 -0.76 -7.04 -9.44
CA SER A 39 -1.78 -7.59 -10.33
C SER A 39 -1.83 -6.85 -11.68
N LYS A 40 -2.54 -7.43 -12.64
CA LYS A 40 -2.78 -6.79 -13.94
C LYS A 40 -4.06 -5.93 -13.94
N GLN A 41 -4.67 -5.71 -12.79
CA GLN A 41 -5.91 -4.93 -12.68
C GLN A 41 -5.68 -3.48 -13.11
N THR A 42 -6.60 -2.97 -13.93
CA THR A 42 -6.51 -1.62 -14.50
C THR A 42 -7.70 -0.74 -14.17
N GLN A 43 -8.79 -1.30 -13.65
CA GLN A 43 -10.03 -0.59 -13.38
C GLN A 43 -10.35 -0.63 -11.89
N LEU A 44 -10.60 0.54 -11.29
CA LEU A 44 -10.91 0.65 -9.87
C LEU A 44 -12.19 -0.13 -9.50
N VAL A 45 -13.21 -0.11 -10.35
CA VAL A 45 -14.50 -0.79 -10.10
C VAL A 45 -14.35 -2.29 -9.90
N SER A 46 -13.35 -2.92 -10.51
CA SER A 46 -13.07 -4.36 -10.38
C SER A 46 -11.91 -4.66 -9.42
N SER A 47 -11.44 -3.65 -8.68
CA SER A 47 -10.29 -3.79 -7.80
C SER A 47 -10.68 -4.21 -6.39
N LEU A 48 -9.86 -5.08 -5.80
CA LEU A 48 -9.89 -5.41 -4.38
C LEU A 48 -8.87 -4.52 -3.66
N LEU A 49 -9.35 -3.68 -2.74
CA LEU A 49 -8.54 -2.72 -2.02
C LEU A 49 -8.28 -3.17 -0.58
N GLY A 50 -7.11 -2.86 -0.06
CA GLY A 50 -6.78 -2.95 1.36
C GLY A 50 -6.84 -1.60 2.04
N THR A 51 -7.10 -1.58 3.35
CA THR A 51 -7.07 -0.37 4.18
C THR A 51 -6.87 -0.70 5.65
N GLY A 52 -6.53 0.30 6.46
CA GLY A 52 -6.58 0.25 7.92
C GLY A 52 -7.54 1.29 8.49
N PHE A 53 -8.11 0.98 9.66
CA PHE A 53 -8.97 1.93 10.38
C PHE A 53 -8.21 2.59 11.52
N PRO A 54 -8.23 3.91 11.61
CA PRO A 54 -7.66 4.65 12.73
C PRO A 54 -8.54 4.50 13.99
N SER A 55 -8.49 3.33 14.64
CA SER A 55 -9.41 2.95 15.72
C SER A 55 -9.21 3.72 17.02
N ARG A 56 -8.11 4.47 17.17
CA ARG A 56 -7.75 5.16 18.43
C ARG A 56 -7.56 6.66 18.28
N ASP A 57 -7.60 7.19 17.08
CA ASP A 57 -7.38 8.61 16.80
C ASP A 57 -8.53 9.17 15.96
N ILE A 58 -9.38 9.97 16.61
CA ILE A 58 -10.56 10.55 15.98
C ILE A 58 -10.19 11.57 14.89
N SER A 59 -9.03 12.24 15.01
CA SER A 59 -8.57 13.20 14.01
C SER A 59 -8.20 12.51 12.69
N ILE A 60 -7.64 11.32 12.78
CA ILE A 60 -7.35 10.48 11.61
C ILE A 60 -8.66 9.90 11.05
N ALA A 61 -9.61 9.53 11.92
CA ALA A 61 -10.92 9.04 11.48
C ALA A 61 -11.67 10.08 10.64
N GLN A 62 -11.61 11.36 11.02
CA GLN A 62 -12.22 12.46 10.26
C GLN A 62 -11.64 12.60 8.85
N LYS A 63 -10.36 12.32 8.67
CA LYS A 63 -9.71 12.28 7.34
C LYS A 63 -10.05 10.99 6.58
N TYR A 64 -10.10 9.86 7.29
CA TYR A 64 -10.29 8.55 6.68
C TYR A 64 -11.71 8.35 6.13
N LEU A 65 -12.74 8.69 6.91
CA LEU A 65 -14.14 8.41 6.55
C LEU A 65 -14.57 8.99 5.21
N PRO A 66 -14.25 10.26 4.87
CA PRO A 66 -14.56 10.80 3.54
C PRO A 66 -13.90 10.02 2.40
N THR A 67 -12.68 9.49 2.60
CA THR A 67 -12.01 8.68 1.56
C THR A 67 -12.66 7.33 1.37
N PHE A 68 -13.11 6.71 2.46
CA PHE A 68 -13.86 5.45 2.41
C PHE A 68 -15.20 5.65 1.69
N GLU A 69 -15.95 6.70 2.03
CA GLU A 69 -17.21 7.05 1.38
C GLU A 69 -17.00 7.31 -0.13
N ALA A 70 -15.96 8.05 -0.50
CA ALA A 70 -15.64 8.33 -1.90
C ALA A 70 -15.35 7.08 -2.72
N LEU A 71 -14.87 6.01 -2.09
CA LEU A 71 -14.55 4.72 -2.72
C LEU A 71 -15.72 3.73 -2.67
N PHE A 72 -16.70 3.97 -1.78
CA PHE A 72 -17.85 3.09 -1.63
C PHE A 72 -18.63 2.98 -2.94
N GLY A 73 -18.86 1.75 -3.39
CA GLY A 73 -19.50 1.48 -4.68
C GLY A 73 -18.61 1.68 -5.93
N LYS A 74 -17.37 2.14 -5.77
CA LYS A 74 -16.43 2.36 -6.89
C LYS A 74 -15.33 1.29 -6.99
N CYS A 75 -15.32 0.31 -6.11
CA CYS A 75 -14.41 -0.83 -6.14
C CYS A 75 -15.16 -2.14 -5.92
N ALA A 76 -14.53 -3.27 -6.23
CA ALA A 76 -15.14 -4.60 -6.03
C ALA A 76 -15.27 -4.96 -4.54
N GLY A 77 -14.43 -4.38 -3.70
CA GLY A 77 -14.49 -4.57 -2.26
C GLY A 77 -13.29 -4.00 -1.52
N VAL A 78 -13.45 -3.84 -0.21
CA VAL A 78 -12.42 -3.37 0.70
C VAL A 78 -12.14 -4.43 1.76
N ARG A 79 -10.88 -4.63 2.09
CA ARG A 79 -10.41 -5.56 3.13
C ARG A 79 -9.61 -4.79 4.18
N ARG A 80 -9.80 -5.19 5.43
CA ARG A 80 -9.01 -4.72 6.57
C ARG A 80 -8.35 -5.92 7.22
N THR A 81 -7.09 -6.21 6.89
CA THR A 81 -6.37 -7.39 7.39
C THR A 81 -5.75 -7.15 8.77
N GLY A 82 -5.45 -5.89 9.10
CA GLY A 82 -4.93 -5.49 10.40
C GLY A 82 -3.41 -5.38 10.47
N SER A 83 -2.72 -5.49 9.34
CA SER A 83 -1.28 -5.27 9.24
C SER A 83 -0.95 -4.56 7.93
N ALA A 84 -0.64 -3.26 8.02
CA ALA A 84 -0.26 -2.45 6.85
C ALA A 84 0.94 -3.06 6.10
N ALA A 85 1.92 -3.62 6.83
CA ALA A 85 3.06 -4.27 6.20
C ALA A 85 2.64 -5.45 5.33
N LEU A 86 1.73 -6.32 5.83
CA LEU A 86 1.20 -7.43 5.04
C LEU A 86 0.29 -6.96 3.91
N ASP A 87 -0.54 -5.93 4.12
CA ASP A 87 -1.38 -5.35 3.05
C ASP A 87 -0.52 -4.85 1.88
N LEU A 88 0.60 -4.15 2.17
CA LEU A 88 1.55 -3.71 1.15
C LEU A 88 2.24 -4.90 0.45
N ALA A 89 2.58 -5.97 1.18
CA ALA A 89 3.11 -7.20 0.60
C ALA A 89 2.08 -7.89 -0.30
N TYR A 90 0.79 -7.85 0.07
CA TYR A 90 -0.30 -8.40 -0.72
C TYR A 90 -0.57 -7.58 -2.00
N VAL A 91 -0.41 -6.26 -1.96
CA VAL A 91 -0.41 -5.45 -3.19
C VAL A 91 0.78 -5.83 -4.07
N ALA A 92 1.99 -5.94 -3.51
CA ALA A 92 3.19 -6.32 -4.26
C ALA A 92 3.10 -7.72 -4.89
N SER A 93 2.33 -8.63 -4.29
CA SER A 93 2.12 -10.00 -4.80
C SER A 93 0.85 -10.17 -5.63
N GLY A 94 0.09 -9.09 -5.88
CA GLY A 94 -1.12 -9.10 -6.70
C GLY A 94 -2.34 -9.74 -6.03
N ARG A 95 -2.33 -9.90 -4.71
CA ARG A 95 -3.49 -10.37 -3.92
C ARG A 95 -4.46 -9.24 -3.61
N LEU A 96 -3.97 -8.01 -3.53
CA LEU A 96 -4.72 -6.77 -3.51
C LEU A 96 -4.30 -5.93 -4.71
N ASP A 97 -5.20 -5.09 -5.21
CA ASP A 97 -4.94 -4.24 -6.36
C ASP A 97 -4.50 -2.83 -5.96
N GLY A 98 -4.88 -2.40 -4.76
CA GLY A 98 -4.52 -1.13 -4.16
C GLY A 98 -4.67 -1.14 -2.64
N PHE A 99 -4.11 -0.10 -2.02
CA PHE A 99 -4.12 0.08 -0.57
C PHE A 99 -4.04 1.58 -0.24
N TRP A 100 -4.76 2.01 0.81
CA TRP A 100 -4.59 3.34 1.40
C TRP A 100 -4.76 3.26 2.90
N GLU A 101 -3.99 4.02 3.64
CA GLU A 101 -4.08 4.13 5.10
C GLU A 101 -3.44 5.43 5.59
N PHE A 102 -3.81 5.84 6.79
CA PHE A 102 -3.37 7.06 7.45
C PHE A 102 -2.64 6.76 8.76
N GLY A 103 -1.71 7.63 9.13
CA GLY A 103 -1.08 7.63 10.44
C GLY A 103 -0.15 6.45 10.71
N LEU A 104 0.34 5.80 9.66
CA LEU A 104 1.28 4.69 9.76
C LEU A 104 2.66 5.14 10.25
N ARG A 105 3.41 4.20 10.82
CA ARG A 105 4.79 4.45 11.22
C ARG A 105 5.78 3.96 10.16
N PRO A 106 7.01 4.51 10.13
CA PRO A 106 8.02 4.09 9.14
C PRO A 106 8.29 2.59 9.10
N TRP A 107 8.20 1.90 10.23
CA TRP A 107 8.39 0.44 10.29
C TRP A 107 7.24 -0.36 9.69
N ASP A 108 6.04 0.21 9.57
CA ASP A 108 4.91 -0.41 8.88
C ASP A 108 5.04 -0.29 7.36
N ILE A 109 5.74 0.74 6.87
CA ILE A 109 5.73 1.17 5.47
C ILE A 109 7.01 0.82 4.73
N ALA A 110 8.17 0.96 5.40
CA ALA A 110 9.47 1.01 4.70
C ALA A 110 9.77 -0.23 3.86
N ALA A 111 9.54 -1.43 4.39
CA ALA A 111 9.77 -2.67 3.64
C ALA A 111 8.75 -2.83 2.50
N GLY A 112 7.47 -2.58 2.80
CA GLY A 112 6.37 -2.68 1.83
C GLY A 112 6.53 -1.72 0.66
N SER A 113 7.01 -0.50 0.91
CA SER A 113 7.23 0.49 -0.16
C SER A 113 8.28 0.03 -1.18
N LEU A 114 9.34 -0.61 -0.73
CA LEU A 114 10.32 -1.20 -1.63
C LEU A 114 9.74 -2.39 -2.40
N LEU A 115 9.01 -3.29 -1.70
CA LEU A 115 8.35 -4.44 -2.33
C LEU A 115 7.43 -4.00 -3.48
N ILE A 116 6.59 -2.98 -3.25
CA ILE A 116 5.67 -2.47 -4.27
C ILE A 116 6.42 -1.93 -5.48
N ARG A 117 7.43 -1.08 -5.28
CA ARG A 117 8.23 -0.51 -6.37
C ARG A 117 8.95 -1.60 -7.17
N GLU A 118 9.56 -2.56 -6.50
CA GLU A 118 10.27 -3.69 -7.11
C GLU A 118 9.33 -4.71 -7.79
N ALA A 119 8.05 -4.74 -7.37
CA ALA A 119 7.01 -5.53 -8.01
C ALA A 119 6.34 -4.83 -9.21
N GLY A 120 6.69 -3.56 -9.50
CA GLY A 120 6.14 -2.77 -10.60
C GLY A 120 4.88 -2.00 -10.26
N GLY A 121 4.57 -1.83 -8.97
CA GLY A 121 3.51 -0.96 -8.47
C GLY A 121 3.99 0.47 -8.21
N LEU A 122 3.04 1.33 -7.82
CA LEU A 122 3.28 2.70 -7.42
C LEU A 122 2.88 2.90 -5.96
N ILE A 123 3.58 3.80 -5.27
CA ILE A 123 3.29 4.23 -3.91
C ILE A 123 3.67 5.70 -3.75
N SER A 124 2.82 6.47 -3.10
CA SER A 124 3.03 7.88 -2.78
C SER A 124 2.33 8.26 -1.48
N ASP A 125 2.56 9.48 -1.01
CA ASP A 125 1.62 10.15 -0.11
C ASP A 125 0.31 10.53 -0.85
N LEU A 126 -0.62 11.15 -0.14
CA LEU A 126 -1.95 11.49 -0.67
C LEU A 126 -1.95 12.68 -1.65
N GLN A 127 -0.81 13.36 -1.80
CA GLN A 127 -0.57 14.43 -2.77
C GLN A 127 0.20 13.94 -4.01
N GLY A 128 0.60 12.67 -4.03
CA GLY A 128 1.39 12.08 -5.12
C GLY A 128 2.90 12.25 -4.94
N GLY A 129 3.36 12.71 -3.76
CA GLY A 129 4.77 12.86 -3.41
C GLY A 129 5.38 11.63 -2.72
N ASP A 130 6.62 11.77 -2.26
CA ASP A 130 7.41 10.70 -1.64
C ASP A 130 7.52 10.82 -0.09
N ASP A 131 6.77 11.76 0.52
CA ASP A 131 6.86 12.04 1.96
C ASP A 131 6.05 11.07 2.86
N PHE A 132 5.50 10.00 2.30
CA PHE A 132 4.67 9.01 3.02
C PHE A 132 5.40 8.37 4.23
N LEU A 133 6.73 8.21 4.17
CA LEU A 133 7.50 7.72 5.33
C LEU A 133 7.57 8.72 6.49
N LYS A 134 7.38 10.01 6.19
CA LYS A 134 7.44 11.09 7.16
C LYS A 134 6.08 11.34 7.81
N HIS A 135 5.02 11.32 7.00
CA HIS A 135 3.66 11.66 7.44
C HIS A 135 2.84 10.42 7.85
N GLY A 136 3.15 9.25 7.29
CA GLY A 136 2.43 8.01 7.58
C GLY A 136 1.15 7.84 6.77
N ASP A 137 0.82 8.78 5.89
CA ASP A 137 -0.37 8.73 5.04
C ASP A 137 0.05 8.28 3.65
N LEU A 138 -0.55 7.22 3.11
CA LEU A 138 -0.12 6.68 1.82
C LEU A 138 -1.23 6.05 0.99
N VAL A 139 -0.93 5.99 -0.30
CA VAL A 139 -1.66 5.25 -1.33
C VAL A 139 -0.68 4.37 -2.09
N ALA A 140 -1.08 3.14 -2.39
CA ALA A 140 -0.31 2.20 -3.19
C ALA A 140 -1.21 1.37 -4.11
N GLY A 141 -0.66 0.82 -5.21
CA GLY A 141 -1.42 -0.06 -6.09
C GLY A 141 -0.73 -0.37 -7.40
N THR A 142 -1.45 -1.09 -8.28
CA THR A 142 -1.05 -1.20 -9.69
C THR A 142 -1.02 0.20 -10.32
N PRO A 143 -0.26 0.46 -11.38
CA PRO A 143 -0.10 1.81 -11.91
C PRO A 143 -1.42 2.53 -12.25
N LYS A 144 -2.40 1.82 -12.81
CA LYS A 144 -3.70 2.41 -13.19
C LYS A 144 -4.64 2.52 -11.99
N VAL A 145 -4.71 1.50 -11.14
CA VAL A 145 -5.53 1.52 -9.91
C VAL A 145 -5.01 2.59 -8.95
N PHE A 146 -3.69 2.70 -8.75
CA PHE A 146 -3.06 3.75 -7.96
C PHE A 146 -3.51 5.15 -8.42
N LYS A 147 -3.44 5.42 -9.72
CA LYS A 147 -3.88 6.72 -10.28
C LYS A 147 -5.35 6.99 -9.98
N SER A 148 -6.23 6.02 -10.26
CA SER A 148 -7.67 6.16 -10.03
C SER A 148 -7.99 6.30 -8.55
N LEU A 149 -7.31 5.56 -7.69
CA LEU A 149 -7.46 5.62 -6.23
C LEU A 149 -7.07 7.01 -5.72
N LEU A 150 -5.89 7.52 -6.09
CA LEU A 150 -5.41 8.84 -5.72
C LEU A 150 -6.36 9.94 -6.20
N GLN A 151 -6.83 9.87 -7.46
CA GLN A 151 -7.79 10.83 -8.02
C GLN A 151 -9.14 10.80 -7.31
N THR A 152 -9.56 9.67 -6.75
CA THR A 152 -10.84 9.54 -6.04
C THR A 152 -10.75 10.09 -4.62
N ILE A 153 -9.63 9.87 -3.91
CA ILE A 153 -9.51 10.24 -2.50
C ILE A 153 -8.93 11.64 -2.28
N SER A 154 -8.02 12.14 -3.12
CA SER A 154 -7.40 13.46 -2.92
C SER A 154 -8.38 14.64 -2.87
N PRO A 155 -9.47 14.69 -3.66
CA PRO A 155 -10.41 15.80 -3.61
C PRO A 155 -11.17 15.93 -2.29
N VAL A 156 -11.39 14.83 -1.56
CA VAL A 156 -12.15 14.81 -0.30
C VAL A 156 -11.29 15.09 0.94
N LEU A 157 -9.99 15.31 0.74
CA LEU A 157 -9.02 15.62 1.80
C LEU A 157 -8.65 17.11 1.88
N LYS A 158 -9.35 17.93 1.12
CA LYS A 158 -9.14 19.39 1.06
C LYS A 158 -9.91 20.12 2.15
#